data_b435d8560a38ee14d203eb483d4e32b0
#
_entry.id   b435d8560a38ee14d203eb483d4e32b0
#
_cell.length_a   1.000
_cell.length_b   1.000
_cell.length_c   1.000
_cell.angle_alpha   90.00
_cell.angle_beta   90.00
_cell.angle_gamma   90.00
#
_symmetry.space_group_name_H-M   'P 1'
#
loop_
_entity.id
_entity.type
_entity.pdbx_description
1 polymer ?
#
loop_
_entity_poly.entity_id
_entity_poly.type
_entity_poly.pdbx_seq_one_letter_code
_entity_poly.pdbx_strand_id
1 'polypeptide(L)'
;MPRYIVLLLLLIIAAQAKAQKWEFGVQAGAAGYQGDLNQRNPLQVSGSMAGLFLRYNMNGYLSLKASLSKAQVEGADSTSKYQQQRSRNLSFYTPITEMALVGEFNFFKYLPGDGHNSFTPFIYAGIANVNYNPQATYKNQTYDLRPLNTEGNNAPYKSSAFAVPFGAGVKYNIFGKLSLTADIGYRSAYTDYLDDVSGDYADKRIFADPVAQALSDRSGERTGIYTGATGTQRGDGRKHDTYVFFGIGVSYTFVSKNCYY
;
A
#
# COMPACT_ATOMS: atom_id res chain seq x y z
N MET A 1 -40.32 0.23 -1.08
CA MET A 1 -40.42 0.25 -2.55
C MET A 1 -39.52 1.29 -3.25
N PRO A 2 -39.28 2.52 -2.78
CA PRO A 2 -38.43 3.48 -3.53
C PRO A 2 -36.96 3.07 -3.65
N ARG A 3 -36.40 2.30 -2.71
CA ARG A 3 -34.99 1.86 -2.77
C ARG A 3 -34.67 0.97 -3.97
N TYR A 4 -35.56 0.08 -4.36
CA TYR A 4 -35.35 -0.79 -5.52
C TYR A 4 -35.52 -0.05 -6.85
N ILE A 5 -36.35 1.01 -6.89
CA ILE A 5 -36.53 1.86 -8.05
C ILE A 5 -35.25 2.69 -8.29
N VAL A 6 -34.63 3.21 -7.23
CA VAL A 6 -33.34 3.92 -7.31
C VAL A 6 -32.21 2.98 -7.76
N LEU A 7 -32.16 1.76 -7.25
CA LEU A 7 -31.21 0.73 -7.70
C LEU A 7 -31.44 0.35 -9.17
N LEU A 8 -32.68 0.21 -9.58
CA LEU A 8 -33.04 -0.09 -10.97
C LEU A 8 -32.70 1.07 -11.92
N LEU A 9 -32.93 2.32 -11.49
CA LEU A 9 -32.55 3.52 -12.23
C LEU A 9 -31.03 3.67 -12.34
N LEU A 10 -30.27 3.36 -11.28
CA LEU A 10 -28.82 3.33 -11.31
C LEU A 10 -28.29 2.22 -12.23
N LEU A 11 -28.92 1.05 -12.26
CA LEU A 11 -28.61 -0.03 -13.20
C LEU A 11 -28.94 0.34 -14.65
N ILE A 12 -30.03 1.06 -14.90
CA ILE A 12 -30.42 1.51 -16.26
C ILE A 12 -29.47 2.64 -16.73
N ILE A 13 -29.05 3.55 -15.86
CA ILE A 13 -28.06 4.58 -16.17
C ILE A 13 -26.68 3.95 -16.46
N ALA A 14 -26.31 2.91 -15.71
CA ALA A 14 -25.08 2.14 -15.97
C ALA A 14 -25.11 1.39 -17.32
N ALA A 15 -26.28 0.97 -17.79
CA ALA A 15 -26.44 0.26 -19.06
C ALA A 15 -26.28 1.14 -20.32
N GLN A 16 -26.36 2.47 -20.19
CA GLN A 16 -26.15 3.43 -21.29
C GLN A 16 -24.66 3.81 -21.48
N ALA A 17 -23.77 3.35 -20.60
CA ALA A 17 -22.34 3.59 -20.74
C ALA A 17 -21.79 2.79 -21.92
N LYS A 18 -21.29 3.49 -22.94
CA LYS A 18 -20.58 2.89 -24.10
C LYS A 18 -19.51 1.93 -23.55
N ALA A 19 -19.68 0.62 -23.76
CA ALA A 19 -18.96 -0.44 -23.06
C ALA A 19 -17.45 -0.46 -23.34
N GLN A 20 -16.93 0.26 -24.32
CA GLN A 20 -15.49 0.42 -24.61
C GLN A 20 -14.70 1.14 -23.50
N LYS A 21 -15.37 1.60 -22.44
CA LYS A 21 -14.75 2.44 -21.42
C LYS A 21 -14.33 1.68 -20.18
N TRP A 22 -14.82 0.45 -19.96
CA TRP A 22 -14.55 -0.31 -18.75
C TRP A 22 -13.52 -1.40 -18.98
N GLU A 23 -12.53 -1.44 -18.09
CA GLU A 23 -11.55 -2.51 -17.98
C GLU A 23 -11.61 -3.12 -16.59
N PHE A 24 -11.68 -4.44 -16.52
CA PHE A 24 -11.45 -5.20 -15.31
C PHE A 24 -10.08 -5.88 -15.40
N GLY A 25 -9.29 -5.81 -14.34
CA GLY A 25 -7.97 -6.41 -14.33
C GLY A 25 -7.53 -6.92 -12.97
N VAL A 26 -6.50 -7.74 -13.02
CA VAL A 26 -5.76 -8.23 -11.86
C VAL A 26 -4.34 -7.73 -11.94
N GLN A 27 -3.70 -7.55 -10.80
CA GLN A 27 -2.32 -7.12 -10.71
C GLN A 27 -1.59 -7.90 -9.62
N ALA A 28 -0.30 -8.15 -9.83
CA ALA A 28 0.58 -8.76 -8.86
C ALA A 28 1.97 -8.14 -8.97
N GLY A 29 2.77 -8.27 -7.93
CA GLY A 29 4.11 -7.72 -7.95
C GLY A 29 4.76 -7.68 -6.58
N ALA A 30 5.62 -6.69 -6.39
CA ALA A 30 6.40 -6.51 -5.18
C ALA A 30 5.95 -5.29 -4.39
N ALA A 31 6.18 -5.33 -3.09
CA ALA A 31 5.96 -4.22 -2.18
C ALA A 31 7.25 -3.86 -1.47
N GLY A 32 7.40 -2.59 -1.11
CA GLY A 32 8.51 -2.07 -0.33
C GLY A 32 8.02 -1.07 0.71
N TYR A 33 8.86 -0.81 1.70
CA TYR A 33 8.58 0.08 2.81
C TYR A 33 9.71 1.07 2.99
N GLN A 34 9.38 2.30 3.37
CA GLN A 34 10.30 3.34 3.81
C GLN A 34 9.73 4.06 5.03
N GLY A 35 10.46 4.04 6.14
CA GLY A 35 10.12 4.64 7.43
C GLY A 35 11.25 4.37 8.42
N ASP A 36 10.93 4.17 9.69
CA ASP A 36 11.89 4.08 10.79
C ASP A 36 12.95 2.98 10.68
N LEU A 37 12.56 1.82 10.09
CA LEU A 37 13.46 0.67 9.91
C LEU A 37 14.11 0.62 8.52
N ASN A 38 13.67 1.48 7.59
CA ASN A 38 14.29 1.67 6.27
C ASN A 38 14.26 3.13 5.85
N GLN A 39 15.16 3.95 6.37
CA GLN A 39 15.14 5.40 6.18
C GLN A 39 15.64 5.87 4.80
N ARG A 40 16.44 5.06 4.07
CA ARG A 40 17.22 5.54 2.92
C ARG A 40 17.04 4.77 1.63
N ASN A 41 16.37 3.64 1.64
CA ASN A 41 16.20 2.85 0.42
C ASN A 41 14.70 2.73 0.05
N PRO A 42 14.13 3.77 -0.59
CA PRO A 42 12.70 3.80 -0.91
C PRO A 42 12.28 2.71 -1.92
N LEU A 43 13.22 2.16 -2.68
CA LEU A 43 12.96 1.13 -3.68
C LEU A 43 13.30 -0.29 -3.19
N GLN A 44 13.60 -0.44 -1.90
CA GLN A 44 13.87 -1.76 -1.35
C GLN A 44 12.59 -2.60 -1.34
N VAL A 45 12.61 -3.63 -2.17
CA VAL A 45 11.56 -4.65 -2.14
C VAL A 45 11.69 -5.45 -0.85
N SER A 46 10.61 -5.53 -0.10
CA SER A 46 10.56 -6.26 1.17
C SER A 46 9.37 -7.22 1.27
N GLY A 47 8.50 -7.22 0.26
CA GLY A 47 7.34 -8.11 0.26
C GLY A 47 6.67 -8.20 -1.09
N SER A 48 5.48 -8.79 -1.11
CA SER A 48 4.68 -9.00 -2.32
C SER A 48 3.36 -8.24 -2.26
N MET A 49 2.76 -8.02 -3.44
CA MET A 49 1.42 -7.46 -3.56
C MET A 49 0.61 -8.22 -4.59
N ALA A 50 -0.70 -8.27 -4.38
CA ALA A 50 -1.67 -8.74 -5.36
C ALA A 50 -2.97 -7.97 -5.20
N GLY A 51 -3.70 -7.78 -6.29
CA GLY A 51 -4.95 -7.04 -6.25
C GLY A 51 -5.75 -7.14 -7.53
N LEU A 52 -6.92 -6.53 -7.49
CA LEU A 52 -7.79 -6.39 -8.64
C LEU A 52 -8.17 -4.92 -8.81
N PHE A 53 -8.50 -4.55 -10.02
CA PHE A 53 -8.89 -3.18 -10.33
C PHE A 53 -9.99 -3.10 -11.39
N LEU A 54 -10.73 -2.03 -11.30
CA LEU A 54 -11.69 -1.60 -12.30
C LEU A 54 -11.23 -0.24 -12.82
N ARG A 55 -11.05 -0.11 -14.13
CA ARG A 55 -10.66 1.13 -14.78
C ARG A 55 -11.78 1.61 -15.68
N TYR A 56 -12.08 2.89 -15.62
CA TYR A 56 -12.98 3.58 -16.52
C TYR A 56 -12.19 4.56 -17.40
N ASN A 57 -12.10 4.28 -18.68
CA ASN A 57 -11.46 5.14 -19.67
C ASN A 57 -12.44 6.25 -20.08
N MET A 58 -12.25 7.46 -19.53
CA MET A 58 -13.09 8.63 -19.86
C MET A 58 -12.90 9.04 -21.32
N ASN A 59 -11.64 9.02 -21.75
CA ASN A 59 -11.21 9.22 -23.15
C ASN A 59 -9.85 8.54 -23.36
N GLY A 60 -9.17 8.81 -24.49
CA GLY A 60 -7.85 8.21 -24.77
C GLY A 60 -6.71 8.69 -23.86
N TYR A 61 -6.91 9.78 -23.13
CA TYR A 61 -5.86 10.39 -22.29
C TYR A 61 -6.15 10.27 -20.80
N LEU A 62 -7.41 10.21 -20.40
CA LEU A 62 -7.82 10.22 -18.99
C LEU A 62 -8.59 8.95 -18.64
N SER A 63 -8.19 8.34 -17.54
CA SER A 63 -8.85 7.17 -16.94
C SER A 63 -9.00 7.36 -15.43
N LEU A 64 -10.01 6.71 -14.86
CA LEU A 64 -10.20 6.58 -13.42
C LEU A 64 -10.08 5.12 -13.06
N LYS A 65 -9.19 4.78 -12.11
CA LYS A 65 -8.97 3.41 -11.65
C LYS A 65 -9.32 3.27 -10.17
N ALA A 66 -10.23 2.36 -9.85
CA ALA A 66 -10.49 1.89 -8.51
C ALA A 66 -9.78 0.54 -8.31
N SER A 67 -9.09 0.35 -7.21
CA SER A 67 -8.36 -0.89 -6.92
C SER A 67 -8.53 -1.35 -5.48
N LEU A 68 -8.48 -2.68 -5.31
CA LEU A 68 -8.35 -3.35 -4.03
C LEU A 68 -7.10 -4.23 -4.07
N SER A 69 -6.15 -3.96 -3.19
CA SER A 69 -4.87 -4.65 -3.15
C SER A 69 -4.59 -5.19 -1.75
N LYS A 70 -4.02 -6.39 -1.69
CA LYS A 70 -3.37 -6.93 -0.51
C LYS A 70 -1.88 -6.96 -0.73
N ALA A 71 -1.13 -6.56 0.28
CA ALA A 71 0.32 -6.55 0.24
C ALA A 71 0.90 -6.92 1.62
N GLN A 72 2.17 -7.22 1.63
CA GLN A 72 2.95 -7.33 2.85
C GLN A 72 4.20 -6.49 2.67
N VAL A 73 4.57 -5.76 3.71
CA VAL A 73 5.85 -5.04 3.80
C VAL A 73 6.56 -5.46 5.08
N GLU A 74 7.89 -5.41 5.06
CA GLU A 74 8.69 -5.76 6.22
C GLU A 74 9.94 -4.88 6.31
N GLY A 75 10.50 -4.80 7.50
CA GLY A 75 11.75 -4.13 7.79
C GLY A 75 12.43 -4.73 9.00
N ALA A 76 13.77 -4.66 9.01
CA ALA A 76 14.57 -5.13 10.12
C ALA A 76 15.83 -4.29 10.27
N ASP A 77 16.08 -3.83 11.47
CA ASP A 77 17.30 -3.09 11.84
C ASP A 77 18.58 -3.87 11.59
N SER A 78 18.52 -5.21 11.65
CA SER A 78 19.65 -6.09 11.38
C SER A 78 20.23 -5.92 9.99
N THR A 79 19.43 -5.48 9.02
CA THR A 79 19.85 -5.22 7.62
C THR A 79 20.41 -3.80 7.42
N SER A 80 20.31 -2.94 8.42
CA SER A 80 20.75 -1.55 8.34
C SER A 80 22.28 -1.44 8.25
N LYS A 81 22.74 -0.40 7.53
CA LYS A 81 24.15 -0.01 7.49
C LYS A 81 24.59 0.74 8.75
N TYR A 82 23.66 1.25 9.55
CA TYR A 82 23.95 2.04 10.74
C TYR A 82 24.02 1.17 11.98
N GLN A 83 25.11 1.32 12.73
CA GLN A 83 25.32 0.55 13.95
C GLN A 83 24.26 0.81 15.01
N GLN A 84 23.80 2.06 15.12
CA GLN A 84 22.75 2.46 16.06
C GLN A 84 21.44 1.70 15.81
N GLN A 85 21.00 1.60 14.55
CA GLN A 85 19.82 0.83 14.18
C GLN A 85 20.04 -0.66 14.43
N ARG A 86 21.18 -1.22 14.02
CA ARG A 86 21.50 -2.63 14.33
C ARG A 86 21.51 -2.93 15.83
N SER A 87 21.90 -1.95 16.66
CA SER A 87 21.86 -2.09 18.12
C SER A 87 20.43 -2.04 18.66
N ARG A 88 19.54 -1.26 18.06
CA ARG A 88 18.11 -1.19 18.39
C ARG A 88 17.41 -2.53 18.13
N ASN A 89 17.78 -3.26 17.08
CA ASN A 89 17.39 -4.62 16.75
C ASN A 89 15.87 -4.84 16.57
N LEU A 90 15.14 -3.83 16.15
CA LEU A 90 13.71 -3.97 15.85
C LEU A 90 13.50 -4.68 14.52
N SER A 91 12.37 -5.35 14.39
CA SER A 91 11.90 -5.95 13.14
C SER A 91 10.39 -6.06 13.14
N PHE A 92 9.80 -5.91 11.98
CA PHE A 92 8.36 -6.03 11.80
C PHE A 92 8.05 -6.65 10.44
N TYR A 93 6.84 -7.13 10.30
CA TYR A 93 6.16 -7.30 9.02
C TYR A 93 4.70 -6.87 9.14
N THR A 94 4.18 -6.24 8.09
CA THR A 94 2.85 -5.64 8.12
C THR A 94 2.05 -6.09 6.92
N PRO A 95 1.00 -6.91 7.12
CA PRO A 95 -0.01 -7.12 6.11
C PRO A 95 -0.80 -5.82 5.91
N ILE A 96 -0.97 -5.45 4.63
CA ILE A 96 -1.66 -4.25 4.17
C ILE A 96 -2.84 -4.65 3.31
N THR A 97 -3.98 -3.98 3.52
CA THR A 97 -5.11 -3.98 2.58
C THR A 97 -5.40 -2.55 2.17
N GLU A 98 -5.20 -2.23 0.89
CA GLU A 98 -5.41 -0.91 0.31
C GLU A 98 -6.65 -0.88 -0.57
N MET A 99 -7.50 0.12 -0.37
CA MET A 99 -8.55 0.54 -1.31
C MET A 99 -8.15 1.88 -1.88
N ALA A 100 -7.95 1.98 -3.20
CA ALA A 100 -7.52 3.22 -3.84
C ALA A 100 -8.42 3.64 -4.98
N LEU A 101 -8.52 4.96 -5.17
CA LEU A 101 -9.13 5.59 -6.32
C LEU A 101 -8.13 6.59 -6.91
N VAL A 102 -7.69 6.35 -8.14
CA VAL A 102 -6.67 7.17 -8.80
C VAL A 102 -7.13 7.64 -10.18
N GLY A 103 -6.77 8.88 -10.51
CA GLY A 103 -6.83 9.40 -11.86
C GLY A 103 -5.53 9.05 -12.60
N GLU A 104 -5.65 8.55 -13.82
CA GLU A 104 -4.52 8.22 -14.69
C GLU A 104 -4.52 9.15 -15.90
N PHE A 105 -3.33 9.65 -16.26
CA PHE A 105 -3.10 10.43 -17.48
C PHE A 105 -2.18 9.66 -18.41
N ASN A 106 -2.69 9.29 -19.59
CA ASN A 106 -1.95 8.65 -20.66
C ASN A 106 -1.27 9.69 -21.55
N PHE A 107 0.01 9.54 -21.83
CA PHE A 107 0.74 10.48 -22.70
C PHE A 107 0.38 10.32 -24.17
N PHE A 108 -0.03 9.13 -24.57
CA PHE A 108 -0.53 8.88 -25.94
C PHE A 108 -2.00 8.49 -25.89
N LYS A 109 -2.74 8.80 -26.95
CA LYS A 109 -4.13 8.39 -27.08
C LYS A 109 -4.22 6.87 -27.03
N TYR A 110 -4.75 6.35 -25.93
CA TYR A 110 -4.84 4.92 -25.65
C TYR A 110 -6.29 4.51 -25.40
N LEU A 111 -6.85 3.75 -26.35
CA LEU A 111 -8.20 3.19 -26.24
C LEU A 111 -8.10 1.70 -26.66
N PRO A 112 -8.14 0.76 -25.70
CA PRO A 112 -8.11 -0.65 -26.02
C PRO A 112 -9.28 -1.04 -26.91
N GLY A 113 -8.97 -1.74 -28.01
CA GLY A 113 -9.97 -2.15 -29.00
C GLY A 113 -10.18 -1.20 -30.17
N ASP A 114 -9.58 -0.01 -30.18
CA ASP A 114 -9.72 0.97 -31.25
C ASP A 114 -8.62 0.89 -32.33
N GLY A 115 -7.63 0.02 -32.13
CA GLY A 115 -6.59 -0.29 -33.13
C GLY A 115 -5.54 0.81 -33.37
N HIS A 116 -5.60 1.97 -32.66
CA HIS A 116 -4.70 3.09 -32.90
C HIS A 116 -3.37 2.95 -32.15
N ASN A 117 -3.27 3.23 -30.87
CA ASN A 117 -2.01 3.09 -30.14
C ASN A 117 -2.04 1.88 -29.22
N SER A 118 -1.13 0.94 -29.45
CA SER A 118 -0.98 -0.24 -28.58
C SER A 118 -0.26 0.05 -27.29
N PHE A 119 0.44 1.19 -27.19
CA PHE A 119 1.32 1.53 -26.07
C PHE A 119 1.09 2.96 -25.60
N THR A 120 1.17 3.16 -24.28
CA THR A 120 1.24 4.49 -23.68
C THR A 120 1.97 4.45 -22.35
N PRO A 121 2.91 5.37 -22.10
CA PRO A 121 3.30 5.74 -20.75
C PRO A 121 2.13 6.44 -20.05
N PHE A 122 2.05 6.34 -18.74
CA PHE A 122 1.06 7.07 -17.95
C PHE A 122 1.63 7.47 -16.59
N ILE A 123 1.04 8.49 -16.01
CA ILE A 123 1.22 8.88 -14.62
C ILE A 123 -0.14 8.80 -13.92
N TYR A 124 -0.11 8.67 -12.61
CA TYR A 124 -1.33 8.65 -11.82
C TYR A 124 -1.14 9.27 -10.44
N ALA A 125 -2.23 9.77 -9.90
CA ALA A 125 -2.32 10.20 -8.52
C ALA A 125 -3.76 10.03 -8.02
N GLY A 126 -3.93 9.93 -6.69
CA GLY A 126 -5.27 9.79 -6.12
C GLY A 126 -5.28 9.69 -4.61
N ILE A 127 -6.27 9.00 -4.12
CA ILE A 127 -6.53 8.81 -2.70
C ILE A 127 -6.69 7.32 -2.40
N ALA A 128 -6.30 6.93 -1.19
CA ALA A 128 -6.47 5.57 -0.71
C ALA A 128 -6.82 5.53 0.79
N ASN A 129 -7.44 4.45 1.18
CA ASN A 129 -7.53 4.01 2.56
C ASN A 129 -6.70 2.75 2.70
N VAL A 130 -5.80 2.73 3.68
CA VAL A 130 -4.93 1.60 4.00
C VAL A 130 -5.28 1.05 5.36
N ASN A 131 -5.57 -0.25 5.43
CA ASN A 131 -5.67 -1.00 6.68
C ASN A 131 -4.38 -1.78 6.86
N TYR A 132 -3.80 -1.73 8.07
CA TYR A 132 -2.51 -2.31 8.38
C TYR A 132 -2.50 -2.89 9.80
N ASN A 133 -1.69 -3.93 10.00
CA ASN A 133 -1.53 -4.59 11.29
C ASN A 133 -0.07 -5.03 11.45
N PRO A 134 0.80 -4.17 12.02
CA PRO A 134 2.20 -4.52 12.22
C PRO A 134 2.34 -5.65 13.23
N GLN A 135 3.22 -6.58 12.90
CA GLN A 135 3.49 -7.80 13.65
C GLN A 135 4.99 -7.99 13.81
N ALA A 136 5.39 -8.67 14.87
CA ALA A 136 6.77 -9.09 15.07
C ALA A 136 6.86 -10.51 15.61
N THR A 137 7.98 -11.17 15.30
CA THR A 137 8.27 -12.49 15.84
C THR A 137 9.15 -12.36 17.09
N TYR A 138 8.70 -12.99 18.17
CA TYR A 138 9.45 -13.10 19.42
C TYR A 138 9.37 -14.53 19.94
N LYS A 139 10.51 -15.14 20.25
CA LYS A 139 10.61 -16.56 20.73
C LYS A 139 9.82 -17.54 19.85
N ASN A 140 9.92 -17.42 18.52
CA ASN A 140 9.24 -18.24 17.51
C ASN A 140 7.70 -18.12 17.50
N GLN A 141 7.16 -17.09 18.12
CA GLN A 141 5.73 -16.75 18.06
C GLN A 141 5.55 -15.40 17.44
N THR A 142 4.47 -15.24 16.67
CA THR A 142 4.08 -13.99 16.06
C THR A 142 3.09 -13.24 16.94
N TYR A 143 3.34 -11.95 17.12
CA TYR A 143 2.51 -11.07 17.94
C TYR A 143 2.09 -9.86 17.13
N ASP A 144 0.82 -9.48 17.24
CA ASP A 144 0.30 -8.21 16.78
C ASP A 144 0.84 -7.10 17.69
N LEU A 145 1.56 -6.12 17.10
CA LEU A 145 2.23 -5.07 17.89
C LEU A 145 1.25 -4.01 18.41
N ARG A 146 0.24 -3.68 17.62
CA ARG A 146 -0.74 -2.65 17.98
C ARG A 146 -1.41 -2.86 19.35
N PRO A 147 -1.95 -4.04 19.72
CA PRO A 147 -2.54 -4.24 21.04
C PRO A 147 -1.51 -4.25 22.17
N LEU A 148 -0.25 -4.56 21.87
CA LEU A 148 0.83 -4.54 22.86
C LEU A 148 1.25 -3.11 23.21
N ASN A 149 0.96 -2.12 22.33
CA ASN A 149 1.25 -0.70 22.56
C ASN A 149 2.69 -0.46 23.01
N THR A 150 3.64 -0.91 22.22
CA THR A 150 5.09 -0.98 22.53
C THR A 150 5.74 0.36 22.88
N GLU A 151 5.08 1.48 22.55
CA GLU A 151 5.50 2.85 22.91
C GLU A 151 4.77 3.40 24.13
N GLY A 152 3.86 2.62 24.74
CA GLY A 152 3.17 3.02 25.96
C GLY A 152 2.25 4.24 25.81
N ASN A 153 1.68 4.42 24.63
CA ASN A 153 0.74 5.50 24.36
C ASN A 153 -0.54 5.32 25.20
N ASN A 154 -1.27 6.42 25.47
CA ASN A 154 -2.52 6.38 26.24
C ASN A 154 -3.60 5.46 25.62
N ALA A 155 -3.53 5.24 24.31
CA ALA A 155 -4.39 4.31 23.57
C ALA A 155 -3.62 3.74 22.35
N PRO A 156 -3.94 2.51 21.92
CA PRO A 156 -3.40 1.96 20.68
C PRO A 156 -3.73 2.87 19.48
N TYR A 157 -2.78 3.03 18.56
CA TYR A 157 -2.99 3.79 17.32
C TYR A 157 -4.06 3.14 16.43
N LYS A 158 -4.54 3.88 15.42
CA LYS A 158 -5.57 3.38 14.48
C LYS A 158 -4.98 2.28 13.58
N SER A 159 -5.79 1.29 13.21
CA SER A 159 -5.44 0.23 12.27
C SER A 159 -5.68 0.61 10.81
N SER A 160 -6.13 1.83 10.56
CA SER A 160 -6.38 2.35 9.22
C SER A 160 -5.91 3.80 9.11
N ALA A 161 -5.41 4.16 7.93
CA ALA A 161 -4.98 5.51 7.63
C ALA A 161 -5.39 5.91 6.21
N PHE A 162 -5.46 7.21 5.98
CA PHE A 162 -5.52 7.80 4.65
C PHE A 162 -4.13 7.70 4.01
N ALA A 163 -4.09 7.49 2.69
CA ALA A 163 -2.85 7.53 1.92
C ALA A 163 -3.05 8.26 0.60
N VAL A 164 -1.97 8.82 0.08
CA VAL A 164 -1.93 9.47 -1.24
C VAL A 164 -1.03 8.64 -2.16
N PRO A 165 -1.63 7.78 -3.02
CA PRO A 165 -0.91 7.08 -4.06
C PRO A 165 -0.57 8.02 -5.22
N PHE A 166 0.65 7.92 -5.74
CA PHE A 166 1.10 8.55 -6.98
C PHE A 166 2.19 7.70 -7.63
N GLY A 167 2.27 7.74 -8.96
CA GLY A 167 3.24 6.92 -9.66
C GLY A 167 3.20 7.07 -11.15
N ALA A 168 3.96 6.20 -11.81
CA ALA A 168 4.07 6.14 -13.25
C ALA A 168 4.12 4.70 -13.74
N GLY A 169 3.80 4.49 -15.00
CA GLY A 169 3.84 3.16 -15.60
C GLY A 169 3.68 3.19 -17.11
N VAL A 170 3.53 2.01 -17.66
CA VAL A 170 3.28 1.79 -19.08
C VAL A 170 2.11 0.85 -19.26
N LYS A 171 1.33 1.07 -20.30
CA LYS A 171 0.25 0.19 -20.74
C LYS A 171 0.56 -0.30 -22.14
N TYR A 172 0.29 -1.58 -22.40
CA TYR A 172 0.44 -2.19 -23.70
C TYR A 172 -0.79 -3.03 -24.03
N ASN A 173 -1.46 -2.72 -25.12
CA ASN A 173 -2.57 -3.52 -25.63
C ASN A 173 -2.04 -4.69 -26.47
N ILE A 174 -2.23 -5.91 -25.97
CA ILE A 174 -1.69 -7.13 -26.61
C ILE A 174 -2.60 -7.54 -27.78
N PHE A 175 -3.90 -7.70 -27.51
CA PHE A 175 -4.89 -8.16 -28.49
C PHE A 175 -6.21 -7.42 -28.27
N GLY A 176 -6.36 -6.26 -28.88
CA GLY A 176 -7.61 -5.50 -28.85
C GLY A 176 -8.22 -5.30 -27.45
N LYS A 177 -8.76 -6.36 -26.87
CA LYS A 177 -9.44 -6.32 -25.57
C LYS A 177 -8.52 -6.60 -24.38
N LEU A 178 -7.34 -7.15 -24.62
CA LEU A 178 -6.40 -7.56 -23.56
C LEU A 178 -5.24 -6.58 -23.46
N SER A 179 -5.01 -6.05 -22.28
CA SER A 179 -3.95 -5.08 -22.01
C SER A 179 -3.06 -5.54 -20.87
N LEU A 180 -1.76 -5.25 -21.00
CA LEU A 180 -0.74 -5.39 -19.98
C LEU A 180 -0.44 -4.01 -19.40
N THR A 181 -0.24 -3.95 -18.09
CA THR A 181 0.18 -2.72 -17.39
C THR A 181 1.40 -3.07 -16.53
N ALA A 182 2.39 -2.19 -16.51
CA ALA A 182 3.47 -2.26 -15.54
C ALA A 182 3.62 -0.87 -14.91
N ASP A 183 3.64 -0.80 -13.58
CA ASP A 183 3.72 0.47 -12.85
C ASP A 183 4.54 0.39 -11.57
N ILE A 184 5.07 1.54 -11.22
CA ILE A 184 5.65 1.81 -9.91
C ILE A 184 4.88 2.95 -9.26
N GLY A 185 4.50 2.78 -8.01
CA GLY A 185 3.79 3.82 -7.29
C GLY A 185 4.17 3.91 -5.83
N TYR A 186 4.36 5.14 -5.40
CA TYR A 186 4.55 5.53 -4.01
C TYR A 186 3.21 5.82 -3.35
N ARG A 187 3.13 5.52 -2.05
CA ARG A 187 2.00 5.83 -1.18
C ARG A 187 2.52 6.53 0.05
N SER A 188 2.22 7.81 0.19
CA SER A 188 2.45 8.53 1.45
C SER A 188 1.29 8.21 2.38
N ALA A 189 1.53 7.41 3.41
CA ALA A 189 0.51 7.06 4.42
C ALA A 189 0.49 8.12 5.51
N TYR A 190 -0.69 8.60 5.88
CA TYR A 190 -0.86 9.56 6.97
C TYR A 190 -0.89 8.85 8.32
N THR A 191 0.13 8.04 8.55
CA THR A 191 0.44 7.33 9.78
C THR A 191 1.94 7.08 9.85
N ASP A 192 2.47 7.00 11.04
CA ASP A 192 3.86 6.68 11.37
C ASP A 192 3.95 5.31 12.07
N TYR A 193 2.93 4.49 11.90
CA TYR A 193 2.80 3.20 12.61
C TYR A 193 2.65 2.01 11.66
N LEU A 194 3.14 2.11 10.42
CA LEU A 194 3.18 0.94 9.54
C LEU A 194 4.15 -0.12 10.07
N ASP A 195 5.12 0.28 10.86
CA ASP A 195 6.14 -0.57 11.49
C ASP A 195 6.08 -0.62 13.02
N ASP A 196 5.04 -0.02 13.65
CA ASP A 196 4.88 0.10 15.10
C ASP A 196 5.90 1.02 15.78
N VAL A 197 6.58 1.88 15.02
CA VAL A 197 7.61 2.79 15.55
C VAL A 197 7.28 4.23 15.12
N SER A 198 7.30 5.17 16.07
CA SER A 198 6.99 6.57 15.79
C SER A 198 7.72 7.54 16.72
N GLY A 199 7.75 7.23 18.02
CA GLY A 199 8.15 8.16 19.06
C GLY A 199 9.39 7.76 19.84
N ASP A 200 9.25 7.83 21.14
CA ASP A 200 10.30 7.57 22.11
C ASP A 200 10.10 6.24 22.85
N TYR A 201 11.15 5.74 23.46
CA TYR A 201 11.06 4.57 24.33
C TYR A 201 10.21 4.87 25.57
N ALA A 202 9.22 4.04 25.82
CA ALA A 202 8.39 4.09 27.01
C ALA A 202 9.15 3.64 28.27
N ASP A 203 8.63 4.00 29.44
CA ASP A 203 9.08 3.40 30.69
C ASP A 203 8.66 1.93 30.76
N LYS A 204 9.63 1.02 30.82
CA LYS A 204 9.38 -0.43 30.84
C LYS A 204 8.47 -0.89 31.96
N ARG A 205 8.38 -0.11 33.04
CA ARG A 205 7.53 -0.42 34.22
C ARG A 205 6.03 -0.29 33.95
N ILE A 206 5.63 0.41 32.89
CA ILE A 206 4.21 0.55 32.54
C ILE A 206 3.63 -0.70 31.87
N PHE A 207 4.48 -1.57 31.34
CA PHE A 207 4.04 -2.78 30.66
C PHE A 207 3.72 -3.89 31.66
N ALA A 208 2.43 -4.23 31.77
CA ALA A 208 1.99 -5.40 32.54
C ALA A 208 2.28 -6.72 31.84
N ASP A 209 2.31 -6.71 30.48
CA ASP A 209 2.62 -7.86 29.65
C ASP A 209 4.13 -7.98 29.41
N PRO A 210 4.79 -9.09 29.82
CA PRO A 210 6.21 -9.32 29.54
C PRO A 210 6.57 -9.33 28.07
N VAL A 211 5.64 -9.70 27.17
CA VAL A 211 5.86 -9.68 25.71
C VAL A 211 5.89 -8.23 25.21
N ALA A 212 4.97 -7.41 25.66
CA ALA A 212 4.96 -5.96 25.33
C ALA A 212 6.26 -5.30 25.78
N GLN A 213 6.71 -5.58 27.02
CA GLN A 213 7.96 -5.09 27.54
C GLN A 213 9.17 -5.56 26.71
N ALA A 214 9.21 -6.81 26.30
CA ALA A 214 10.31 -7.34 25.49
C ALA A 214 10.33 -6.75 24.07
N LEU A 215 9.17 -6.55 23.45
CA LEU A 215 9.05 -5.99 22.09
C LEU A 215 9.20 -4.47 22.05
N SER A 216 9.02 -3.77 23.18
CA SER A 216 9.25 -2.33 23.25
C SER A 216 10.74 -1.96 23.06
N ASP A 217 11.67 -2.81 23.54
CA ASP A 217 13.12 -2.61 23.40
C ASP A 217 13.82 -3.95 23.20
N ARG A 218 14.24 -4.22 21.97
CA ARG A 218 14.90 -5.46 21.58
C ARG A 218 16.43 -5.37 21.55
N SER A 219 17.00 -4.23 21.96
CA SER A 219 18.45 -4.00 21.89
C SER A 219 19.26 -4.99 22.73
N GLY A 220 18.71 -5.43 23.86
CA GLY A 220 19.36 -6.38 24.75
C GLY A 220 19.31 -7.84 24.30
N GLU A 221 18.52 -8.22 23.30
CA GLU A 221 18.39 -9.62 22.86
C GLU A 221 19.72 -10.23 22.38
N ARG A 222 20.62 -9.43 21.82
CA ARG A 222 21.90 -9.88 21.26
C ARG A 222 23.08 -9.71 22.21
N THR A 223 23.04 -8.68 23.03
CA THR A 223 24.22 -8.24 23.83
C THR A 223 23.99 -8.36 25.32
N GLY A 224 22.75 -8.59 25.77
CA GLY A 224 22.35 -8.48 27.17
C GLY A 224 22.25 -7.05 27.70
N ILE A 225 22.60 -6.05 26.89
CA ILE A 225 22.59 -4.62 27.27
C ILE A 225 21.43 -3.93 26.58
N TYR A 226 20.46 -3.47 27.35
CA TYR A 226 19.32 -2.70 26.85
C TYR A 226 19.70 -1.22 26.74
N THR A 227 19.55 -0.65 25.54
CA THR A 227 19.93 0.73 25.23
C THR A 227 18.74 1.68 25.12
N GLY A 228 17.50 1.15 25.06
CA GLY A 228 16.27 1.95 25.05
C GLY A 228 15.97 2.54 26.43
N ALA A 229 16.52 3.71 26.71
CA ALA A 229 16.19 4.44 27.93
C ALA A 229 14.88 5.22 27.75
N THR A 230 14.07 5.28 28.80
CA THR A 230 12.79 6.03 28.81
C THR A 230 12.98 7.46 28.29
N GLY A 231 12.14 7.87 27.32
CA GLY A 231 12.16 9.19 26.73
C GLY A 231 13.29 9.45 25.73
N THR A 232 14.09 8.41 25.40
CA THR A 232 15.04 8.51 24.28
C THR A 232 14.38 8.11 22.96
N GLN A 233 14.87 8.65 21.88
CA GLN A 233 14.32 8.44 20.54
C GLN A 233 14.31 6.95 20.15
N ARG A 234 13.13 6.44 19.79
CA ARG A 234 12.90 5.10 19.24
C ARG A 234 12.69 5.15 17.72
N GLY A 235 11.85 6.09 17.25
CA GLY A 235 11.56 6.38 15.86
C GLY A 235 12.49 7.42 15.22
N ASP A 236 12.26 7.76 13.96
CA ASP A 236 13.06 8.74 13.20
C ASP A 236 12.48 10.17 13.24
N GLY A 237 11.31 10.34 13.86
CA GLY A 237 10.61 11.62 14.00
C GLY A 237 9.88 12.09 12.75
N ARG A 238 9.78 11.29 11.71
CA ARG A 238 8.90 11.54 10.57
C ARG A 238 7.46 11.32 11.00
N LYS A 239 6.52 12.02 10.34
CA LYS A 239 5.09 11.90 10.65
C LYS A 239 4.35 10.92 9.74
N HIS A 240 5.01 10.43 8.71
CA HIS A 240 4.38 9.65 7.65
C HIS A 240 5.33 8.59 7.13
N ASP A 241 4.88 7.37 7.21
CA ASP A 241 5.51 6.25 6.53
C ASP A 241 5.16 6.24 5.04
N THR A 242 6.00 5.61 4.26
CA THR A 242 5.78 5.42 2.83
C THR A 242 5.88 3.95 2.48
N TYR A 243 5.02 3.48 1.59
CA TYR A 243 5.17 2.18 0.97
C TYR A 243 5.12 2.31 -0.56
N VAL A 244 5.75 1.37 -1.24
CA VAL A 244 5.86 1.37 -2.70
C VAL A 244 5.34 0.04 -3.25
N PHE A 245 4.59 0.10 -4.36
CA PHE A 245 4.21 -1.08 -5.12
C PHE A 245 4.87 -1.05 -6.50
N PHE A 246 5.37 -2.21 -6.92
CA PHE A 246 5.83 -2.51 -8.26
C PHE A 246 4.84 -3.52 -8.83
N GLY A 247 3.98 -3.06 -9.73
CA GLY A 247 2.86 -3.85 -10.22
C GLY A 247 3.05 -4.28 -11.68
N ILE A 248 2.67 -5.53 -11.96
CA ILE A 248 2.37 -6.00 -13.32
C ILE A 248 0.92 -6.44 -13.30
N GLY A 249 0.12 -5.95 -14.24
CA GLY A 249 -1.30 -6.23 -14.31
C GLY A 249 -1.74 -6.62 -15.71
N VAL A 250 -2.78 -7.45 -15.75
CA VAL A 250 -3.49 -7.82 -16.99
C VAL A 250 -4.94 -7.37 -16.85
N SER A 251 -5.46 -6.71 -17.87
CA SER A 251 -6.85 -6.27 -17.90
C SER A 251 -7.58 -6.66 -19.19
N TYR A 252 -8.87 -6.85 -19.04
CA TYR A 252 -9.79 -7.10 -20.14
C TYR A 252 -10.75 -5.92 -20.28
N THR A 253 -10.83 -5.38 -21.53
CA THR A 253 -11.71 -4.27 -21.88
C THR A 253 -13.04 -4.80 -22.42
N PHE A 254 -14.13 -4.35 -21.82
CA PHE A 254 -15.48 -4.65 -22.32
C PHE A 254 -15.77 -3.75 -23.51
N VAL A 255 -15.85 -4.36 -24.70
CA VAL A 255 -16.16 -3.65 -25.96
C VAL A 255 -17.61 -3.93 -26.36
N SER A 256 -18.46 -2.91 -26.38
CA SER A 256 -19.77 -3.00 -27.01
C SER A 256 -19.62 -2.80 -28.53
N LYS A 257 -20.02 -3.77 -29.31
CA LYS A 257 -20.17 -3.60 -30.75
C LYS A 257 -21.41 -2.76 -31.02
N ASN A 258 -21.31 -1.45 -30.93
CA ASN A 258 -22.30 -0.61 -31.61
C ASN A 258 -21.83 -0.39 -33.04
N CYS A 259 -22.57 -0.95 -33.97
CA CYS A 259 -22.39 -0.69 -35.40
C CYS A 259 -22.42 0.84 -35.62
N TYR A 260 -21.36 1.36 -36.20
CA TYR A 260 -21.41 2.66 -36.83
C TYR A 260 -22.21 2.49 -38.13
N TYR A 261 -23.37 3.13 -38.21
CA TYR A 261 -23.98 3.56 -39.45
C TYR A 261 -23.57 5.00 -39.72
#